data_2f914ef4900e200b9bedfb12f92805e6
#
_entry.id   2f914ef4900e200b9bedfb12f92805e6
#
_cell.length_a   1.000
_cell.length_b   1.000
_cell.length_c   1.000
_cell.angle_alpha   90.00
_cell.angle_beta   90.00
_cell.angle_gamma   90.00
#
_symmetry.space_group_name_H-M   'P 1'
#
loop_
_entity.id
_entity.type
_entity.pdbx_description
1 polymer ?
#
loop_
_entity_poly.entity_id
_entity_poly.type
_entity_poly.pdbx_seq_one_letter_code
_entity_poly.pdbx_strand_id
1 'polypeptide(L)'
;MRDQTRFEYTPTPEREFDLPNGANVAVWVIPNVEHYKIDQPSTAIYPPGTEYTPDVLNYGWRDYGVRAGIWRLMDILDAHEVPGTVALNAEVCDHYPEIIDAGLERGWEFMGHGTTNAQPHVDLDEAEERELIRATRERIEAATGDPPRGWLGPELAETFQTPDLLADEGFKYVCDWCNDDQPYPLHVREGELLSMPYSIEINDIPMFLTYGLTASQFEQAIVDQFDVLYEEGKEPGNAKVMAIALHPFLTGLPFRSKYLDSALSYITNHDDVWVTTGAEIASHYAESYPTSPSV
;
A
#
# COMPACT_ATOMS: atom_id res chain seq x y z
N MET A 1 18.59 25.16 5.60
CA MET A 1 17.29 25.20 4.87
C MET A 1 17.10 23.81 4.30
N ARG A 2 15.96 23.18 4.50
CA ARG A 2 15.69 21.85 3.93
C ARG A 2 15.26 22.00 2.48
N ASP A 3 15.56 21.02 1.64
CA ASP A 3 15.28 21.09 0.20
C ASP A 3 13.81 20.80 -0.08
N GLN A 4 13.13 20.01 0.79
CA GLN A 4 11.70 19.73 0.72
C GLN A 4 10.90 20.61 1.70
N THR A 5 9.64 20.91 1.34
CA THR A 5 8.71 21.74 2.11
C THR A 5 7.36 21.04 2.35
N ARG A 6 7.24 19.77 1.99
CA ARG A 6 5.99 19.02 2.08
C ARG A 6 5.64 18.56 3.49
N PHE A 7 6.60 18.58 4.42
CA PHE A 7 6.34 18.24 5.82
C PHE A 7 7.36 18.90 6.75
N GLU A 8 6.96 19.07 8.01
CA GLU A 8 7.87 19.45 9.08
C GLU A 8 8.71 18.24 9.49
N TYR A 9 9.99 18.49 9.69
CA TYR A 9 10.85 17.46 10.25
C TYR A 9 10.83 17.52 11.77
N THR A 10 10.31 16.47 12.35
CA THR A 10 10.39 16.23 13.79
C THR A 10 11.07 14.88 14.01
N PRO A 11 12.22 14.82 14.68
CA PRO A 11 12.88 13.54 14.99
C PRO A 11 11.96 12.64 15.82
N THR A 12 11.99 11.33 15.58
CA THR A 12 11.15 10.36 16.29
C THR A 12 11.15 10.53 17.84
N PRO A 13 12.31 10.81 18.52
CA PRO A 13 12.31 11.00 19.98
C PRO A 13 11.56 12.26 20.47
N GLU A 14 11.17 13.16 19.57
CA GLU A 14 10.44 14.39 19.89
C GLU A 14 8.94 14.28 19.54
N ARG A 15 8.49 13.11 19.05
CA ARG A 15 7.11 12.83 18.66
C ARG A 15 6.42 11.96 19.72
N GLU A 16 5.10 12.10 19.80
CA GLU A 16 4.24 11.20 20.55
C GLU A 16 3.22 10.57 19.61
N PHE A 17 3.19 9.26 19.56
CA PHE A 17 2.24 8.50 18.80
C PHE A 17 1.87 7.22 19.56
N ASP A 18 0.61 7.09 19.90
CA ASP A 18 0.03 5.92 20.56
C ASP A 18 -1.01 5.28 19.65
N LEU A 19 -1.24 4.00 19.84
CA LEU A 19 -2.22 3.22 19.11
C LEU A 19 -3.40 2.83 20.00
N PRO A 20 -4.55 2.44 19.41
CA PRO A 20 -5.71 1.98 20.17
C PRO A 20 -5.36 0.80 21.09
N ASN A 21 -6.03 0.73 22.24
CA ASN A 21 -5.91 -0.36 23.20
C ASN A 21 -4.49 -0.59 23.76
N GLY A 22 -3.58 0.38 23.60
CA GLY A 22 -2.20 0.26 24.03
C GLY A 22 -1.35 -0.66 23.16
N ALA A 23 -1.72 -0.84 21.89
CA ALA A 23 -0.93 -1.61 20.96
C ALA A 23 0.44 -0.98 20.71
N ASN A 24 1.47 -1.80 20.62
CA ASN A 24 2.84 -1.38 20.37
C ASN A 24 3.10 -1.09 18.90
N VAL A 25 2.46 -1.89 18.02
CA VAL A 25 2.60 -1.79 16.57
C VAL A 25 1.25 -2.02 15.87
N ALA A 26 0.96 -1.18 14.89
CA ALA A 26 -0.10 -1.44 13.92
C ALA A 26 0.51 -2.17 12.72
N VAL A 27 -0.06 -3.30 12.32
CA VAL A 27 0.37 -4.05 11.15
C VAL A 27 -0.74 -4.05 10.11
N TRP A 28 -0.41 -3.65 8.89
CA TRP A 28 -1.33 -3.66 7.76
C TRP A 28 -0.71 -4.33 6.54
N VAL A 29 -1.51 -5.12 5.84
CA VAL A 29 -1.09 -5.92 4.69
C VAL A 29 -1.69 -5.34 3.44
N ILE A 30 -0.84 -5.10 2.43
CA ILE A 30 -1.22 -4.39 1.22
C ILE A 30 -1.04 -5.29 -0.02
N PRO A 31 -2.08 -6.04 -0.43
CA PRO A 31 -2.11 -6.66 -1.74
C PRO A 31 -2.19 -5.60 -2.84
N ASN A 32 -1.20 -5.54 -3.73
CA ASN A 32 -1.23 -4.70 -4.92
C ASN A 32 -1.94 -5.46 -6.04
N VAL A 33 -3.17 -5.09 -6.35
CA VAL A 33 -3.99 -5.73 -7.39
C VAL A 33 -3.96 -4.85 -8.62
N GLU A 34 -3.14 -5.26 -9.57
CA GLU A 34 -2.74 -4.46 -10.70
C GLU A 34 -3.31 -5.01 -12.01
N HIS A 35 -3.62 -4.10 -12.93
CA HIS A 35 -4.04 -4.39 -14.29
C HIS A 35 -2.97 -4.00 -15.30
N TYR A 36 -2.71 -4.88 -16.26
CA TYR A 36 -1.78 -4.68 -17.36
C TYR A 36 -2.47 -4.94 -18.71
N LYS A 37 -2.14 -4.16 -19.72
CA LYS A 37 -2.73 -4.28 -21.07
C LYS A 37 -1.88 -5.20 -21.95
N ILE A 38 -2.50 -6.19 -22.58
CA ILE A 38 -1.78 -7.15 -23.43
C ILE A 38 -1.29 -6.54 -24.75
N ASP A 39 -1.97 -5.49 -25.22
CA ASP A 39 -1.68 -4.78 -26.46
C ASP A 39 -0.69 -3.61 -26.30
N GLN A 40 -0.20 -3.41 -25.08
CA GLN A 40 0.81 -2.41 -24.76
C GLN A 40 2.06 -3.10 -24.22
N PRO A 41 3.26 -2.52 -24.46
CA PRO A 41 4.45 -3.01 -23.83
C PRO A 41 4.30 -2.89 -22.31
N SER A 42 4.30 -4.03 -21.61
CA SER A 42 4.45 -4.00 -20.17
C SER A 42 5.94 -3.87 -19.86
N THR A 43 6.29 -3.24 -18.73
CA THR A 43 7.67 -3.25 -18.25
C THR A 43 8.12 -4.71 -18.08
N ALA A 44 9.03 -5.17 -18.94
CA ALA A 44 9.46 -6.55 -18.95
C ALA A 44 10.33 -6.84 -17.73
N ILE A 45 9.86 -7.76 -16.88
CA ILE A 45 10.64 -8.27 -15.75
C ILE A 45 11.67 -9.29 -16.26
N TYR A 46 11.27 -10.13 -17.21
CA TYR A 46 12.13 -11.19 -17.76
C TYR A 46 11.82 -11.46 -19.25
N PRO A 47 12.83 -11.44 -20.13
CA PRO A 47 14.16 -10.86 -19.92
C PRO A 47 14.07 -9.34 -19.77
N PRO A 48 14.86 -8.72 -18.89
CA PRO A 48 14.78 -7.28 -18.67
C PRO A 48 15.14 -6.49 -19.93
N GLY A 49 14.46 -5.37 -20.14
CA GLY A 49 14.73 -4.45 -21.27
C GLY A 49 14.19 -4.95 -22.60
N THR A 50 13.29 -5.94 -22.66
CA THR A 50 12.57 -6.32 -23.88
C THR A 50 11.26 -5.54 -23.99
N GLU A 51 10.88 -5.18 -25.21
CA GLU A 51 9.64 -4.47 -25.52
C GLU A 51 8.86 -5.27 -26.59
N TYR A 52 8.28 -6.39 -26.17
CA TYR A 52 7.43 -7.19 -27.06
C TYR A 52 5.98 -6.70 -26.99
N THR A 53 5.29 -6.73 -28.11
CA THR A 53 3.85 -6.53 -28.19
C THR A 53 3.23 -7.59 -29.11
N PRO A 54 2.48 -8.57 -28.60
CA PRO A 54 2.22 -8.81 -27.16
C PRO A 54 3.43 -9.41 -26.41
N ASP A 55 3.62 -9.03 -25.16
CA ASP A 55 4.55 -9.68 -24.23
C ASP A 55 3.81 -10.76 -23.42
N VAL A 56 3.61 -11.91 -24.01
CA VAL A 56 2.82 -12.99 -23.42
C VAL A 56 3.39 -13.49 -22.11
N LEU A 57 4.73 -13.53 -21.98
CA LEU A 57 5.38 -14.02 -20.77
C LEU A 57 5.12 -13.10 -19.56
N ASN A 58 5.47 -11.82 -19.70
CA ASN A 58 5.33 -10.87 -18.59
C ASN A 58 3.85 -10.53 -18.30
N TYR A 59 3.03 -10.42 -19.34
CA TYR A 59 1.58 -10.28 -19.15
C TYR A 59 1.00 -11.48 -18.40
N GLY A 60 1.23 -12.71 -18.88
CA GLY A 60 0.70 -13.93 -18.27
C GLY A 60 1.22 -14.16 -16.85
N TRP A 61 2.45 -13.76 -16.55
CA TRP A 61 2.98 -13.83 -15.18
C TRP A 61 2.21 -12.91 -14.23
N ARG A 62 1.95 -11.67 -14.64
CA ARG A 62 1.15 -10.72 -13.85
C ARG A 62 -0.32 -11.12 -13.78
N ASP A 63 -0.89 -11.61 -14.89
CA ASP A 63 -2.27 -12.13 -14.95
C ASP A 63 -2.50 -13.32 -13.98
N TYR A 64 -1.45 -14.12 -13.69
CA TYR A 64 -1.51 -15.11 -12.63
C TYR A 64 -1.93 -14.51 -11.28
N GLY A 65 -1.55 -13.29 -11.00
CA GLY A 65 -1.91 -12.57 -9.77
C GLY A 65 -3.41 -12.48 -9.59
N VAL A 66 -4.14 -11.98 -10.58
CA VAL A 66 -5.59 -11.82 -10.53
C VAL A 66 -6.36 -13.13 -10.73
N ARG A 67 -5.76 -14.13 -11.43
CA ARG A 67 -6.40 -15.42 -11.69
C ARG A 67 -6.27 -16.44 -10.57
N ALA A 68 -5.15 -16.44 -9.87
CA ALA A 68 -4.84 -17.48 -8.87
C ALA A 68 -4.22 -16.91 -7.60
N GLY A 69 -3.30 -15.94 -7.73
CA GLY A 69 -2.50 -15.44 -6.62
C GLY A 69 -3.32 -14.75 -5.56
N ILE A 70 -4.21 -13.85 -5.96
CA ILE A 70 -5.05 -13.06 -5.03
C ILE A 70 -5.96 -13.95 -4.19
N TRP A 71 -6.55 -14.99 -4.78
CA TRP A 71 -7.43 -15.92 -4.07
C TRP A 71 -6.68 -16.68 -2.98
N ARG A 72 -5.43 -17.07 -3.23
CA ARG A 72 -4.58 -17.70 -2.23
C ARG A 72 -4.16 -16.74 -1.14
N LEU A 73 -3.90 -15.47 -1.47
CA LEU A 73 -3.62 -14.44 -0.47
C LEU A 73 -4.85 -14.20 0.41
N MET A 74 -6.07 -14.14 -0.18
CA MET A 74 -7.31 -14.04 0.58
C MET A 74 -7.47 -15.18 1.58
N ASP A 75 -7.25 -16.43 1.16
CA ASP A 75 -7.33 -17.60 2.04
C ASP A 75 -6.33 -17.52 3.21
N ILE A 76 -5.12 -17.02 2.96
CA ILE A 76 -4.09 -16.86 4.00
C ILE A 76 -4.47 -15.73 4.97
N LEU A 77 -4.90 -14.59 4.45
CA LEU A 77 -5.31 -13.46 5.29
C LEU A 77 -6.53 -13.81 6.15
N ASP A 78 -7.50 -14.52 5.58
CA ASP A 78 -8.67 -15.04 6.31
C ASP A 78 -8.26 -15.98 7.45
N ALA A 79 -7.28 -16.87 7.23
CA ALA A 79 -6.82 -17.83 8.23
C ALA A 79 -6.20 -17.17 9.48
N HIS A 80 -5.71 -15.95 9.33
CA HIS A 80 -5.11 -15.15 10.41
C HIS A 80 -5.95 -13.94 10.84
N GLU A 81 -7.18 -13.82 10.33
CA GLU A 81 -8.09 -12.69 10.60
C GLU A 81 -7.47 -11.32 10.27
N VAL A 82 -6.64 -11.27 9.21
CA VAL A 82 -5.95 -10.06 8.75
C VAL A 82 -6.76 -9.39 7.65
N PRO A 83 -7.26 -8.16 7.83
CA PRO A 83 -7.89 -7.42 6.76
C PRO A 83 -6.84 -6.94 5.73
N GLY A 84 -7.21 -6.95 4.45
CA GLY A 84 -6.37 -6.38 3.41
C GLY A 84 -6.68 -4.90 3.16
N THR A 85 -5.64 -4.11 2.88
CA THR A 85 -5.79 -2.80 2.24
C THR A 85 -5.27 -2.92 0.81
N VAL A 86 -6.16 -3.01 -0.16
CA VAL A 86 -5.78 -3.28 -1.55
C VAL A 86 -5.32 -1.99 -2.23
N ALA A 87 -4.08 -1.96 -2.72
CA ALA A 87 -3.66 -0.98 -3.71
C ALA A 87 -4.24 -1.40 -5.07
N LEU A 88 -5.27 -0.68 -5.54
CA LEU A 88 -6.12 -1.10 -6.64
C LEU A 88 -5.95 -0.23 -7.88
N ASN A 89 -5.51 -0.81 -8.99
CA ASN A 89 -5.73 -0.16 -10.27
C ASN A 89 -7.22 -0.13 -10.60
N ALA A 90 -7.74 1.03 -10.98
CA ALA A 90 -9.18 1.20 -11.20
C ALA A 90 -9.75 0.33 -12.33
N GLU A 91 -8.94 -0.03 -13.34
CA GLU A 91 -9.36 -0.94 -14.41
C GLU A 91 -9.63 -2.37 -13.93
N VAL A 92 -9.12 -2.77 -12.76
CA VAL A 92 -9.47 -4.06 -12.14
C VAL A 92 -10.97 -4.16 -11.85
N CYS A 93 -11.61 -3.04 -11.48
CA CYS A 93 -13.06 -3.00 -11.24
C CYS A 93 -13.89 -3.43 -12.46
N ASP A 94 -13.39 -3.12 -13.66
CA ASP A 94 -14.09 -3.46 -14.91
C ASP A 94 -13.79 -4.88 -15.39
N HIS A 95 -12.54 -5.34 -15.14
CA HIS A 95 -12.04 -6.60 -15.70
C HIS A 95 -12.20 -7.79 -14.76
N TYR A 96 -12.20 -7.55 -13.44
CA TYR A 96 -12.18 -8.60 -12.42
C TYR A 96 -13.09 -8.23 -11.22
N PRO A 97 -14.40 -7.90 -11.46
CA PRO A 97 -15.31 -7.46 -10.40
C PRO A 97 -15.43 -8.49 -9.26
N GLU A 98 -15.22 -9.77 -9.53
CA GLU A 98 -15.27 -10.83 -8.53
C GLU A 98 -14.21 -10.66 -7.42
N ILE A 99 -13.07 -10.01 -7.73
CA ILE A 99 -12.04 -9.70 -6.73
C ILE A 99 -12.53 -8.59 -5.79
N ILE A 100 -13.25 -7.60 -6.35
CA ILE A 100 -13.82 -6.51 -5.58
C ILE A 100 -14.90 -7.05 -4.64
N ASP A 101 -15.84 -7.84 -5.18
CA ASP A 101 -16.90 -8.46 -4.39
C ASP A 101 -16.34 -9.30 -3.23
N ALA A 102 -15.33 -10.13 -3.52
CA ALA A 102 -14.69 -10.97 -2.52
C ALA A 102 -13.94 -10.16 -1.44
N GLY A 103 -13.33 -9.04 -1.80
CA GLY A 103 -12.70 -8.13 -0.83
C GLY A 103 -13.73 -7.40 0.04
N LEU A 104 -14.84 -6.94 -0.54
CA LEU A 104 -15.95 -6.32 0.20
C LEU A 104 -16.60 -7.29 1.20
N GLU A 105 -16.81 -8.56 0.83
CA GLU A 105 -17.32 -9.59 1.73
C GLU A 105 -16.41 -9.80 2.96
N ARG A 106 -15.11 -9.52 2.83
CA ARG A 106 -14.10 -9.61 3.90
C ARG A 106 -13.89 -8.31 4.67
N GLY A 107 -14.58 -7.24 4.29
CA GLY A 107 -14.39 -5.92 4.88
C GLY A 107 -13.02 -5.29 4.55
N TRP A 108 -12.44 -5.66 3.43
CA TRP A 108 -11.16 -5.09 2.97
C TRP A 108 -11.32 -3.64 2.53
N GLU A 109 -10.27 -2.87 2.72
CA GLU A 109 -10.16 -1.52 2.17
C GLU A 109 -9.62 -1.55 0.74
N PHE A 110 -10.08 -0.61 -0.09
CA PHE A 110 -9.56 -0.37 -1.43
C PHE A 110 -9.00 1.05 -1.51
N MET A 111 -7.69 1.19 -1.70
CA MET A 111 -7.04 2.49 -1.97
C MET A 111 -6.71 2.64 -3.45
N GLY A 112 -6.66 3.88 -3.93
CA GLY A 112 -6.34 4.18 -5.32
C GLY A 112 -4.90 3.85 -5.66
N HIS A 113 -4.69 3.22 -6.84
CA HIS A 113 -3.36 2.91 -7.39
C HIS A 113 -3.32 3.23 -8.89
N GLY A 114 -3.85 4.42 -9.26
CA GLY A 114 -4.01 4.81 -10.66
C GLY A 114 -5.02 3.96 -11.43
N THR A 115 -5.10 4.19 -12.74
CA THR A 115 -6.04 3.46 -13.60
C THR A 115 -5.50 2.08 -13.99
N THR A 116 -4.24 2.00 -14.38
CA THR A 116 -3.54 0.79 -14.83
C THR A 116 -2.02 0.97 -14.67
N ASN A 117 -1.29 -0.09 -14.40
CA ASN A 117 0.18 -0.06 -14.38
C ASN A 117 0.82 -0.13 -15.80
N ALA A 118 0.00 -0.13 -16.85
CA ALA A 118 0.49 0.02 -18.23
C ALA A 118 0.80 1.47 -18.62
N GLN A 119 0.44 2.45 -17.78
CA GLN A 119 0.67 3.87 -18.01
C GLN A 119 1.41 4.49 -16.82
N PRO A 120 2.62 5.04 -17.01
CA PRO A 120 3.32 5.76 -15.95
C PRO A 120 2.59 7.05 -15.61
N HIS A 121 2.66 7.45 -14.33
CA HIS A 121 2.06 8.69 -13.82
C HIS A 121 3.04 9.87 -13.77
N VAL A 122 4.18 9.71 -14.39
CA VAL A 122 5.21 10.74 -14.51
C VAL A 122 4.97 11.61 -15.76
N ASP A 123 5.48 12.82 -15.75
CA ASP A 123 5.41 13.77 -16.89
C ASP A 123 3.99 14.23 -17.27
N LEU A 124 3.01 14.08 -16.37
CA LEU A 124 1.66 14.63 -16.54
C LEU A 124 1.64 16.11 -16.13
N ASP A 125 0.84 16.92 -16.82
CA ASP A 125 0.51 18.24 -16.31
C ASP A 125 -0.55 18.16 -15.19
N GLU A 126 -0.75 19.26 -14.45
CA GLU A 126 -1.66 19.27 -13.30
C GLU A 126 -3.10 18.88 -13.67
N ALA A 127 -3.55 19.21 -14.86
CA ALA A 127 -4.92 18.90 -15.31
C ALA A 127 -5.07 17.41 -15.68
N GLU A 128 -4.07 16.87 -16.35
CA GLU A 128 -3.99 15.44 -16.73
C GLU A 128 -3.90 14.56 -15.48
N GLU A 129 -3.06 14.92 -14.51
CA GLU A 129 -2.91 14.18 -13.26
C GLU A 129 -4.18 14.24 -12.42
N ARG A 130 -4.81 15.41 -12.29
CA ARG A 130 -6.10 15.56 -11.59
C ARG A 130 -7.17 14.66 -12.21
N GLU A 131 -7.26 14.63 -13.52
CA GLU A 131 -8.23 13.78 -14.21
C GLU A 131 -7.97 12.29 -13.96
N LEU A 132 -6.71 11.87 -13.95
CA LEU A 132 -6.31 10.50 -13.64
C LEU A 132 -6.69 10.11 -12.20
N ILE A 133 -6.38 10.98 -11.23
CA ILE A 133 -6.72 10.76 -9.80
C ILE A 133 -8.24 10.67 -9.64
N ARG A 134 -8.99 11.61 -10.24
CA ARG A 134 -10.45 11.64 -10.21
C ARG A 134 -11.06 10.41 -10.86
N ALA A 135 -10.61 10.03 -12.07
CA ALA A 135 -11.11 8.86 -12.76
C ALA A 135 -10.86 7.56 -11.97
N THR A 136 -9.69 7.47 -11.30
CA THR A 136 -9.38 6.36 -10.40
C THR A 136 -10.36 6.31 -9.23
N ARG A 137 -10.55 7.45 -8.55
CA ARG A 137 -11.45 7.59 -7.41
C ARG A 137 -12.89 7.22 -7.77
N GLU A 138 -13.44 7.83 -8.82
CA GLU A 138 -14.83 7.64 -9.24
C GLU A 138 -15.11 6.18 -9.64
N ARG A 139 -14.16 5.52 -10.30
CA ARG A 139 -14.32 4.13 -10.73
C ARG A 139 -14.29 3.16 -9.55
N ILE A 140 -13.40 3.38 -8.58
CA ILE A 140 -13.35 2.59 -7.34
C ILE A 140 -14.63 2.82 -6.54
N GLU A 141 -15.06 4.07 -6.34
CA GLU A 141 -16.30 4.41 -5.65
C GLU A 141 -17.53 3.75 -6.29
N ALA A 142 -17.61 3.75 -7.62
CA ALA A 142 -18.70 3.10 -8.34
C ALA A 142 -18.74 1.58 -8.13
N ALA A 143 -17.59 0.93 -7.97
CA ALA A 143 -17.48 -0.51 -7.78
C ALA A 143 -17.64 -0.95 -6.33
N THR A 144 -17.19 -0.13 -5.38
CA THR A 144 -17.16 -0.50 -3.94
C THR A 144 -18.30 0.11 -3.13
N GLY A 145 -18.90 1.20 -3.63
CA GLY A 145 -19.92 1.98 -2.92
C GLY A 145 -19.36 3.12 -2.07
N ASP A 146 -18.06 3.12 -1.79
CA ASP A 146 -17.38 4.15 -1.01
C ASP A 146 -16.14 4.69 -1.76
N PRO A 147 -15.83 6.00 -1.65
CA PRO A 147 -14.62 6.55 -2.24
C PRO A 147 -13.36 6.03 -1.53
N PRO A 148 -12.27 5.74 -2.27
CA PRO A 148 -11.01 5.35 -1.67
C PRO A 148 -10.47 6.46 -0.76
N ARG A 149 -9.96 6.08 0.41
CA ARG A 149 -9.38 7.02 1.37
C ARG A 149 -7.87 7.17 1.21
N GLY A 150 -7.20 6.13 0.73
CA GLY A 150 -5.77 6.07 0.54
C GLY A 150 -5.35 6.08 -0.92
N TRP A 151 -4.12 6.51 -1.14
CA TRP A 151 -3.45 6.50 -2.43
C TRP A 151 -2.06 5.87 -2.32
N LEU A 152 -1.74 5.03 -3.29
CA LEU A 152 -0.39 4.58 -3.59
C LEU A 152 -0.13 4.88 -5.07
N GLY A 153 0.80 5.76 -5.37
CA GLY A 153 1.19 6.03 -6.75
C GLY A 153 1.83 4.79 -7.39
N PRO A 154 1.48 4.43 -8.64
CA PRO A 154 2.23 3.42 -9.37
C PRO A 154 3.73 3.76 -9.36
N GLU A 155 4.57 2.76 -9.02
CA GLU A 155 6.02 2.94 -8.83
C GLU A 155 6.39 3.94 -7.71
N LEU A 156 5.46 4.31 -6.81
CA LEU A 156 5.61 5.35 -5.79
C LEU A 156 6.00 6.71 -6.39
N ALA A 157 5.55 6.96 -7.60
CA ALA A 157 5.90 8.18 -8.34
C ALA A 157 4.87 9.29 -8.11
N GLU A 158 5.38 10.48 -7.86
CA GLU A 158 4.59 11.71 -7.70
C GLU A 158 5.11 12.83 -8.62
N THR A 159 4.22 13.76 -8.96
CA THR A 159 4.62 15.10 -9.38
C THR A 159 4.71 16.01 -8.15
N PHE A 160 5.14 17.25 -8.34
CA PHE A 160 5.12 18.23 -7.24
C PHE A 160 3.71 18.57 -6.78
N GLN A 161 2.68 18.30 -7.57
CA GLN A 161 1.29 18.64 -7.30
C GLN A 161 0.50 17.46 -6.70
N THR A 162 0.98 16.23 -6.80
CA THR A 162 0.25 15.03 -6.38
C THR A 162 -0.37 15.16 -4.98
N PRO A 163 0.34 15.57 -3.91
CA PRO A 163 -0.26 15.69 -2.58
C PRO A 163 -1.41 16.69 -2.53
N ASP A 164 -1.28 17.82 -3.23
CA ASP A 164 -2.33 18.84 -3.29
C ASP A 164 -3.57 18.32 -4.03
N LEU A 165 -3.36 17.61 -5.14
CA LEU A 165 -4.45 17.03 -5.94
C LEU A 165 -5.18 15.92 -5.17
N LEU A 166 -4.45 15.08 -4.45
CA LEU A 166 -5.04 14.04 -3.60
C LEU A 166 -5.92 14.64 -2.50
N ALA A 167 -5.44 15.68 -1.81
CA ALA A 167 -6.22 16.39 -0.79
C ALA A 167 -7.48 17.03 -1.39
N ASP A 168 -7.36 17.71 -2.55
CA ASP A 168 -8.47 18.33 -3.28
C ASP A 168 -9.55 17.29 -3.70
N GLU A 169 -9.13 16.10 -4.12
CA GLU A 169 -10.02 14.99 -4.52
C GLU A 169 -10.52 14.16 -3.32
N GLY A 170 -10.14 14.54 -2.08
CA GLY A 170 -10.71 14.02 -0.84
C GLY A 170 -10.02 12.79 -0.25
N PHE A 171 -8.87 12.39 -0.76
CA PHE A 171 -8.02 11.36 -0.15
C PHE A 171 -7.56 11.81 1.25
N LYS A 172 -7.29 10.86 2.12
CA LYS A 172 -6.90 11.10 3.51
C LYS A 172 -5.44 10.76 3.78
N TYR A 173 -4.88 9.82 3.02
CA TYR A 173 -3.49 9.45 3.15
C TYR A 173 -2.87 9.04 1.82
N VAL A 174 -1.54 9.18 1.74
CA VAL A 174 -0.70 8.75 0.63
C VAL A 174 0.45 7.91 1.16
N CYS A 175 0.88 6.90 0.39
CA CYS A 175 1.88 5.90 0.79
C CYS A 175 3.25 6.06 0.12
N ASP A 176 3.43 7.06 -0.74
CA ASP A 176 4.58 7.16 -1.63
C ASP A 176 5.88 7.58 -0.92
N TRP A 177 5.76 8.17 0.28
CA TRP A 177 6.89 8.62 1.10
C TRP A 177 7.32 7.53 2.09
N CYS A 178 8.20 6.62 1.63
CA CYS A 178 8.73 5.53 2.48
C CYS A 178 9.85 6.03 3.40
N ASN A 179 9.58 6.94 4.33
CA ASN A 179 10.60 7.65 5.09
C ASN A 179 10.33 7.73 6.59
N ASP A 180 9.32 7.02 7.10
CA ASP A 180 8.96 7.03 8.51
C ASP A 180 8.26 5.73 8.95
N ASP A 181 8.30 5.44 10.26
CA ASP A 181 7.57 4.34 10.91
C ASP A 181 6.29 4.83 11.61
N GLN A 182 5.96 6.12 11.50
CA GLN A 182 4.76 6.73 12.07
C GLN A 182 4.09 7.62 11.02
N PRO A 183 2.76 7.70 11.00
CA PRO A 183 2.06 8.66 10.14
C PRO A 183 2.45 10.09 10.50
N TYR A 184 2.44 10.97 9.51
CA TYR A 184 2.65 12.40 9.74
C TYR A 184 1.89 13.25 8.70
N PRO A 185 1.52 14.51 9.03
CA PRO A 185 0.80 15.36 8.11
C PRO A 185 1.71 15.91 7.00
N LEU A 186 1.17 15.95 5.79
CA LEU A 186 1.76 16.63 4.65
C LEU A 186 1.20 18.05 4.52
N HIS A 187 2.04 19.00 4.13
CA HIS A 187 1.60 20.34 3.77
C HIS A 187 0.94 20.30 2.39
N VAL A 188 -0.34 20.58 2.35
CA VAL A 188 -1.16 20.68 1.14
C VAL A 188 -1.79 22.06 1.04
N ARG A 189 -2.17 22.49 -0.18
CA ARG A 189 -2.77 23.82 -0.43
C ARG A 189 -4.08 24.00 0.33
N GLU A 190 -4.92 22.99 0.35
CA GLU A 190 -6.20 22.97 1.05
C GLU A 190 -6.49 21.57 1.61
N GLY A 191 -7.23 21.49 2.72
CA GLY A 191 -7.58 20.22 3.33
C GLY A 191 -6.47 19.61 4.19
N GLU A 192 -6.47 18.29 4.29
CA GLU A 192 -5.53 17.51 5.08
C GLU A 192 -5.15 16.25 4.33
N LEU A 193 -3.88 15.87 4.39
CA LEU A 193 -3.35 14.63 3.84
C LEU A 193 -2.25 14.10 4.76
N LEU A 194 -2.28 12.80 5.05
CA LEU A 194 -1.26 12.12 5.83
C LEU A 194 -0.30 11.35 4.91
N SER A 195 0.99 11.37 5.24
CA SER A 195 1.91 10.33 4.79
C SER A 195 1.74 9.12 5.68
N MET A 196 1.43 7.98 5.09
CA MET A 196 1.24 6.71 5.79
C MET A 196 2.49 5.84 5.60
N PRO A 197 3.04 5.24 6.66
CA PRO A 197 4.16 4.32 6.51
C PRO A 197 3.86 3.18 5.54
N TYR A 198 4.63 3.12 4.47
CA TYR A 198 4.68 2.06 3.48
C TYR A 198 6.12 1.58 3.38
N SER A 199 6.36 0.39 2.87
CA SER A 199 7.71 -0.15 2.82
C SER A 199 8.16 -0.49 1.40
N ILE A 200 9.36 -0.03 1.06
CA ILE A 200 10.07 -0.49 -0.14
C ILE A 200 10.93 -1.72 0.18
N GLU A 201 11.28 -1.94 1.45
CA GLU A 201 12.06 -3.09 1.89
C GLU A 201 11.19 -4.31 2.19
N ILE A 202 10.10 -4.14 2.98
CA ILE A 202 9.12 -5.22 3.21
C ILE A 202 8.09 -5.24 2.08
N ASN A 203 8.61 -5.37 0.86
CA ASN A 203 7.88 -5.38 -0.39
C ASN A 203 8.44 -6.48 -1.29
N ASP A 204 7.60 -7.38 -1.74
CA ASP A 204 8.01 -8.59 -2.44
C ASP A 204 8.60 -8.33 -3.85
N ILE A 205 8.28 -7.19 -4.50
CA ILE A 205 8.91 -6.83 -5.79
C ILE A 205 10.41 -6.61 -5.61
N PRO A 206 10.88 -5.60 -4.85
CA PRO A 206 12.33 -5.41 -4.70
C PRO A 206 13.01 -6.61 -4.05
N MET A 207 12.38 -7.26 -3.06
CA MET A 207 12.95 -8.39 -2.37
C MET A 207 13.22 -9.57 -3.30
N PHE A 208 12.26 -9.95 -4.14
CA PHE A 208 12.42 -11.10 -5.03
C PHE A 208 13.08 -10.77 -6.37
N LEU A 209 12.75 -9.59 -6.94
CA LEU A 209 13.16 -9.28 -8.31
C LEU A 209 14.45 -8.45 -8.39
N THR A 210 14.69 -7.60 -7.41
CA THR A 210 15.90 -6.75 -7.39
C THR A 210 17.01 -7.39 -6.55
N TYR A 211 16.69 -7.79 -5.32
CA TYR A 211 17.68 -8.36 -4.40
C TYR A 211 17.84 -9.88 -4.55
N GLY A 212 16.90 -10.55 -5.23
CA GLY A 212 16.98 -11.99 -5.51
C GLY A 212 16.84 -12.87 -4.26
N LEU A 213 16.15 -12.39 -3.23
CA LEU A 213 15.96 -13.13 -2.00
C LEU A 213 15.02 -14.33 -2.19
N THR A 214 15.22 -15.34 -1.38
CA THR A 214 14.30 -16.49 -1.29
C THR A 214 13.06 -16.11 -0.47
N ALA A 215 11.99 -16.88 -0.62
CA ALA A 215 10.77 -16.66 0.15
C ALA A 215 10.99 -16.81 1.67
N SER A 216 11.89 -17.70 2.12
CA SER A 216 12.24 -17.80 3.53
C SER A 216 13.05 -16.62 4.05
N GLN A 217 13.82 -15.94 3.21
CA GLN A 217 14.52 -14.71 3.59
C GLN A 217 13.54 -13.54 3.67
N PHE A 218 12.51 -13.51 2.83
CA PHE A 218 11.44 -12.52 2.94
C PHE A 218 10.60 -12.71 4.22
N GLU A 219 10.24 -13.97 4.56
CA GLU A 219 9.65 -14.29 5.86
C GLU A 219 10.50 -13.77 7.01
N GLN A 220 11.81 -14.07 7.00
CA GLN A 220 12.73 -13.63 8.04
C GLN A 220 12.80 -12.08 8.13
N ALA A 221 12.82 -11.38 7.00
CA ALA A 221 12.82 -9.93 6.98
C ALA A 221 11.53 -9.34 7.58
N ILE A 222 10.36 -9.96 7.31
CA ILE A 222 9.09 -9.57 7.93
C ILE A 222 9.17 -9.74 9.46
N VAL A 223 9.66 -10.88 9.92
CA VAL A 223 9.78 -11.18 11.36
C VAL A 223 10.77 -10.24 12.04
N ASP A 224 11.96 -10.05 11.47
CA ASP A 224 12.99 -9.15 12.03
C ASP A 224 12.51 -7.69 12.12
N GLN A 225 11.82 -7.21 11.09
CA GLN A 225 11.22 -5.86 11.09
C GLN A 225 10.16 -5.74 12.18
N PHE A 226 9.27 -6.73 12.26
CA PHE A 226 8.23 -6.77 13.28
C PHE A 226 8.82 -6.74 14.70
N ASP A 227 9.81 -7.58 14.98
CA ASP A 227 10.41 -7.68 16.31
C ASP A 227 10.99 -6.35 16.78
N VAL A 228 11.69 -5.63 15.89
CA VAL A 228 12.28 -4.32 16.23
C VAL A 228 11.19 -3.28 16.49
N LEU A 229 10.22 -3.15 15.58
CA LEU A 229 9.14 -2.17 15.71
C LEU A 229 8.25 -2.46 16.93
N TYR A 230 7.99 -3.73 17.22
CA TYR A 230 7.22 -4.16 18.39
C TYR A 230 7.93 -3.80 19.69
N GLU A 231 9.26 -4.04 19.79
CA GLU A 231 10.04 -3.67 20.98
C GLU A 231 10.16 -2.17 21.16
N GLU A 232 10.39 -1.40 20.10
CA GLU A 232 10.43 0.06 20.15
C GLU A 232 9.08 0.67 20.53
N GLY A 233 7.98 0.07 20.07
CA GLY A 233 6.63 0.52 20.37
C GLY A 233 6.17 0.31 21.80
N LYS A 234 6.92 -0.45 22.63
CA LYS A 234 6.64 -0.59 24.08
C LYS A 234 6.95 0.68 24.88
N GLU A 235 7.78 1.56 24.34
CA GLU A 235 8.02 2.84 24.97
C GLU A 235 6.79 3.75 24.81
N PRO A 236 6.26 4.35 25.86
CA PRO A 236 5.09 5.21 25.80
C PRO A 236 5.26 6.35 24.77
N GLY A 237 4.24 6.57 23.94
CA GLY A 237 4.28 7.60 22.90
C GLY A 237 5.13 7.23 21.67
N ASN A 238 5.59 5.97 21.54
CA ASN A 238 6.48 5.55 20.48
C ASN A 238 5.93 4.37 19.65
N ALA A 239 4.62 4.20 19.62
CA ALA A 239 3.99 3.15 18.77
C ALA A 239 4.42 3.28 17.30
N LYS A 240 4.39 2.17 16.58
CA LYS A 240 4.87 2.04 15.20
C LYS A 240 3.79 1.54 14.26
N VAL A 241 4.01 1.78 12.97
CA VAL A 241 3.20 1.22 11.88
C VAL A 241 4.10 0.39 10.97
N MET A 242 3.73 -0.86 10.74
CA MET A 242 4.42 -1.78 9.86
C MET A 242 3.56 -2.12 8.66
N ALA A 243 4.06 -1.86 7.46
CA ALA A 243 3.45 -2.25 6.20
C ALA A 243 4.09 -3.54 5.65
N ILE A 244 3.26 -4.43 5.09
CA ILE A 244 3.70 -5.61 4.34
C ILE A 244 3.09 -5.51 2.94
N ALA A 245 3.92 -5.14 1.96
CA ALA A 245 3.48 -4.94 0.58
C ALA A 245 3.67 -6.22 -0.26
N LEU A 246 2.59 -6.67 -0.88
CA LEU A 246 2.52 -7.94 -1.58
C LEU A 246 1.98 -7.77 -2.99
N HIS A 247 2.54 -8.49 -3.93
CA HIS A 247 1.99 -8.61 -5.28
C HIS A 247 1.48 -10.04 -5.50
N PRO A 248 0.20 -10.25 -5.79
CA PRO A 248 -0.39 -11.58 -5.92
C PRO A 248 0.31 -12.49 -6.92
N PHE A 249 0.92 -11.93 -7.96
CA PHE A 249 1.68 -12.72 -8.95
C PHE A 249 3.05 -13.19 -8.43
N LEU A 250 3.54 -12.65 -7.32
CA LEU A 250 4.78 -13.03 -6.65
C LEU A 250 4.52 -13.87 -5.40
N THR A 251 4.03 -13.25 -4.33
CA THR A 251 3.79 -13.93 -3.06
C THR A 251 2.62 -14.90 -3.14
N GLY A 252 1.65 -14.69 -4.02
CA GLY A 252 0.57 -15.64 -4.28
C GLY A 252 0.99 -16.95 -4.96
N LEU A 253 2.26 -17.14 -5.35
CA LEU A 253 2.76 -18.41 -5.86
C LEU A 253 2.83 -19.47 -4.75
N PRO A 254 2.48 -20.75 -5.01
CA PRO A 254 2.38 -21.80 -3.97
C PRO A 254 3.63 -21.96 -3.12
N PHE A 255 4.82 -21.88 -3.72
CA PHE A 255 6.08 -22.08 -2.99
C PHE A 255 6.48 -20.87 -2.13
N ARG A 256 5.90 -19.70 -2.38
CA ARG A 256 6.14 -18.46 -1.61
C ARG A 256 5.08 -18.21 -0.54
N SER A 257 3.83 -18.50 -0.85
CA SER A 257 2.69 -18.17 -0.01
C SER A 257 2.74 -18.79 1.39
N LYS A 258 3.30 -19.99 1.54
CA LYS A 258 3.48 -20.65 2.86
C LYS A 258 4.38 -19.86 3.83
N TYR A 259 5.27 -19.02 3.31
CA TYR A 259 6.17 -18.22 4.12
C TYR A 259 5.48 -16.94 4.61
N LEU A 260 4.56 -16.40 3.81
CA LEU A 260 3.66 -15.33 4.28
C LEU A 260 2.75 -15.87 5.40
N ASP A 261 2.15 -17.05 5.20
CA ASP A 261 1.32 -17.73 6.20
C ASP A 261 2.06 -17.88 7.55
N SER A 262 3.33 -18.33 7.49
CA SER A 262 4.19 -18.47 8.67
C SER A 262 4.50 -17.12 9.34
N ALA A 263 4.82 -16.08 8.57
CA ALA A 263 5.10 -14.75 9.09
C ALA A 263 3.87 -14.13 9.76
N LEU A 264 2.69 -14.24 9.15
CA LEU A 264 1.44 -13.74 9.73
C LEU A 264 1.07 -14.51 10.99
N SER A 265 1.24 -15.84 10.99
CA SER A 265 1.07 -16.65 12.21
C SER A 265 1.98 -16.18 13.34
N TYR A 266 3.22 -15.80 13.04
CA TYR A 266 4.14 -15.26 14.03
C TYR A 266 3.60 -13.93 14.60
N ILE A 267 3.28 -12.98 13.75
CA ILE A 267 2.81 -11.65 14.13
C ILE A 267 1.52 -11.71 14.96
N THR A 268 0.51 -12.44 14.47
CA THR A 268 -0.82 -12.49 15.09
C THR A 268 -0.87 -13.30 16.40
N ASN A 269 0.19 -14.02 16.75
CA ASN A 269 0.33 -14.66 18.06
C ASN A 269 0.94 -13.77 19.15
N HIS A 270 1.30 -12.52 18.82
CA HIS A 270 1.75 -11.55 19.81
C HIS A 270 0.57 -10.75 20.37
N ASP A 271 0.62 -10.49 21.68
CA ASP A 271 -0.30 -9.54 22.32
C ASP A 271 0.08 -8.10 21.92
N ASP A 272 -0.82 -7.14 22.13
CA ASP A 272 -0.58 -5.71 21.90
C ASP A 272 -0.16 -5.37 20.44
N VAL A 273 -0.68 -6.12 19.48
CA VAL A 273 -0.58 -5.86 18.03
C VAL A 273 -1.94 -5.44 17.50
N TRP A 274 -1.99 -4.33 16.79
CA TRP A 274 -3.20 -3.90 16.09
C TRP A 274 -3.11 -4.26 14.61
N VAL A 275 -3.68 -5.40 14.23
CA VAL A 275 -3.80 -5.80 12.82
C VAL A 275 -5.02 -5.09 12.23
N THR A 276 -4.81 -4.24 11.21
CA THR A 276 -5.83 -3.31 10.76
C THR A 276 -5.65 -2.88 9.31
N THR A 277 -6.44 -1.89 8.84
CA THR A 277 -6.35 -1.28 7.51
C THR A 277 -5.70 0.10 7.56
N GLY A 278 -5.23 0.58 6.40
CA GLY A 278 -4.67 1.93 6.27
C GLY A 278 -5.67 3.02 6.65
N ALA A 279 -6.94 2.85 6.27
CA ALA A 279 -8.00 3.81 6.60
C ALA A 279 -8.25 3.92 8.11
N GLU A 280 -8.17 2.82 8.86
CA GLU A 280 -8.33 2.83 10.31
C GLU A 280 -7.14 3.50 10.99
N ILE A 281 -5.92 3.24 10.53
CA ILE A 281 -4.70 3.93 11.03
C ILE A 281 -4.81 5.44 10.78
N ALA A 282 -5.17 5.84 9.56
CA ALA A 282 -5.32 7.25 9.19
C ALA A 282 -6.42 7.94 10.01
N SER A 283 -7.55 7.26 10.23
CA SER A 283 -8.67 7.79 11.03
C SER A 283 -8.24 7.97 12.49
N HIS A 284 -7.58 6.97 13.07
CA HIS A 284 -7.07 7.05 14.44
C HIS A 284 -6.07 8.22 14.61
N TYR A 285 -5.15 8.37 13.65
CA TYR A 285 -4.20 9.48 13.68
C TYR A 285 -4.91 10.83 13.64
N ALA A 286 -5.83 11.02 12.68
CA ALA A 286 -6.55 12.29 12.52
C ALA A 286 -7.41 12.67 13.75
N GLU A 287 -8.00 11.68 14.42
CA GLU A 287 -8.80 11.88 15.63
C GLU A 287 -7.93 12.21 16.87
N SER A 288 -6.79 11.53 17.00
CA SER A 288 -5.92 11.66 18.18
C SER A 288 -4.93 12.82 18.07
N TYR A 289 -4.51 13.18 16.86
CA TYR A 289 -3.48 14.18 16.57
C TYR A 289 -3.99 15.22 15.55
N PRO A 290 -5.07 15.95 15.85
CA PRO A 290 -5.64 16.92 14.92
C PRO A 290 -4.61 17.99 14.56
N THR A 291 -4.40 18.20 13.25
CA THR A 291 -3.58 19.30 12.77
C THR A 291 -4.23 20.62 13.16
N SER A 292 -3.48 21.52 13.79
CA SER A 292 -4.00 22.86 14.04
C SER A 292 -4.32 23.53 12.70
N PRO A 293 -5.50 24.16 12.54
CA PRO A 293 -5.81 24.84 11.30
C PRO A 293 -4.69 25.84 10.98
N SER A 294 -4.17 25.77 9.77
CA SER A 294 -3.18 26.74 9.26
C SER A 294 -3.74 28.14 9.44
N VAL A 295 -3.03 28.99 10.20
CA VAL A 295 -3.39 30.39 10.46
C VAL A 295 -3.12 31.26 9.25
#